data_edc1e37f493cc19de7d0df9165899516
#
_entry.id   edc1e37f493cc19de7d0df9165899516
#
_cell.length_a   1.000
_cell.length_b   1.000
_cell.length_c   1.000
_cell.angle_alpha   90.00
_cell.angle_beta   90.00
_cell.angle_gamma   90.00
#
_symmetry.space_group_name_H-M   'P 1'
#
loop_
_entity.id
_entity.type
_entity.pdbx_description
1 polymer ?
#
loop_
_entity_poly.entity_id
_entity_poly.type
_entity_poly.pdbx_seq_one_letter_code
_entity_poly.pdbx_strand_id
1 'polypeptide(L)'
;SMSTPSGVASVGMSLPGGLDPSRMQPIAMPLSASGFHPDLVKEMQASFSPLGFGAVQAAAVGASAAGSAISPISEPFQPGSAISLSLVRGDMNVAGIGTVTWVRGNKYIAFGHPFRGIGQVHLPVGGAHIVWVTASQVNSFKMGVPLSDLGVLDQDRLPAIAGRIGPKAAMIPMSVHVRGKGGGTDKTWNVEIVDQPKFFPLAVSLVLGNALRVSEPIAQDAWATMKLTFELEGGYKPLVFTDKFVSIGGTGGLYQVRGLAMRVAR
;
A
#
# COMPACT_ATOMS: atom_id res chain seq x y z
N SER A 1 14.25 28.69 11.30
CA SER A 1 13.85 28.92 9.93
C SER A 1 14.49 27.86 9.04
N MET A 2 13.75 26.82 8.70
CA MET A 2 14.16 25.84 7.69
C MET A 2 13.41 26.15 6.40
N SER A 3 14.16 26.61 5.41
CA SER A 3 13.71 26.92 4.08
C SER A 3 13.34 25.64 3.32
N THR A 4 12.13 25.61 2.75
CA THR A 4 11.67 24.61 1.78
C THR A 4 12.52 24.66 0.52
N PRO A 5 12.90 23.53 -0.08
CA PRO A 5 13.56 23.53 -1.37
C PRO A 5 12.53 23.81 -2.47
N SER A 6 12.48 25.06 -2.91
CA SER A 6 11.87 25.48 -4.18
C SER A 6 12.82 25.06 -5.30
N GLY A 7 12.44 24.06 -6.05
CA GLY A 7 13.24 23.59 -7.19
C GLY A 7 12.45 22.72 -8.14
N VAL A 8 11.27 23.17 -8.56
CA VAL A 8 10.67 22.70 -9.81
C VAL A 8 11.06 23.69 -10.88
N ALA A 9 12.05 23.32 -11.70
CA ALA A 9 12.38 24.07 -12.90
C ALA A 9 11.11 24.19 -13.76
N SER A 10 10.61 25.41 -13.94
CA SER A 10 9.55 25.72 -14.87
C SER A 10 10.08 25.51 -16.27
N VAL A 11 9.86 24.33 -16.83
CA VAL A 11 9.96 24.17 -18.28
C VAL A 11 8.79 24.95 -18.85
N GLY A 12 9.09 26.05 -19.54
CA GLY A 12 8.11 26.90 -20.20
C GLY A 12 7.41 26.15 -21.34
N MET A 13 6.46 25.32 -21.00
CA MET A 13 5.51 24.74 -21.96
C MET A 13 4.28 25.63 -21.98
N SER A 14 4.10 26.33 -23.09
CA SER A 14 2.84 26.99 -23.41
C SER A 14 1.79 25.91 -23.68
N LEU A 15 0.86 25.73 -22.76
CA LEU A 15 -0.25 24.80 -22.97
C LEU A 15 -1.28 25.42 -23.92
N PRO A 16 -1.83 24.65 -24.88
CA PRO A 16 -2.91 25.14 -25.73
C PRO A 16 -4.13 25.56 -24.91
N GLY A 17 -4.72 26.71 -25.20
CA GLY A 17 -6.00 27.14 -24.63
C GLY A 17 -5.93 27.91 -23.31
N GLY A 18 -4.79 28.54 -22.96
CA GLY A 18 -4.71 29.47 -21.81
C GLY A 18 -4.87 28.79 -20.44
N LEU A 19 -4.59 27.50 -20.35
CA LEU A 19 -4.59 26.76 -19.07
C LEU A 19 -3.45 27.26 -18.19
N ASP A 20 -3.78 27.67 -16.97
CA ASP A 20 -2.83 28.09 -15.96
C ASP A 20 -2.25 26.86 -15.25
N PRO A 21 -0.94 26.56 -15.42
CA PRO A 21 -0.32 25.40 -14.75
C PRO A 21 -0.43 25.44 -13.22
N SER A 22 -0.54 26.63 -12.61
CA SER A 22 -0.69 26.80 -11.17
C SER A 22 -2.05 26.33 -10.63
N ARG A 23 -3.03 26.18 -11.53
CA ARG A 23 -4.38 25.66 -11.22
C ARG A 23 -4.51 24.15 -11.46
N MET A 24 -3.49 23.52 -12.04
CA MET A 24 -3.50 22.06 -12.24
C MET A 24 -3.16 21.37 -10.93
N GLN A 25 -4.12 20.63 -10.40
CA GLN A 25 -3.85 19.74 -9.27
C GLN A 25 -3.44 18.36 -9.81
N PRO A 26 -2.38 17.74 -9.25
CA PRO A 26 -2.03 16.38 -9.61
C PRO A 26 -3.23 15.45 -9.34
N ILE A 27 -3.57 14.59 -10.28
CA ILE A 27 -4.54 13.53 -10.04
C ILE A 27 -3.88 12.57 -9.07
N ALA A 28 -4.31 12.65 -7.82
CA ALA A 28 -3.82 11.78 -6.79
C ALA A 28 -4.48 10.40 -6.92
N MET A 29 -3.68 9.34 -6.88
CA MET A 29 -4.17 7.99 -7.04
C MET A 29 -4.80 7.48 -5.74
N PRO A 30 -6.07 7.01 -5.75
CA PRO A 30 -6.67 6.37 -4.61
C PRO A 30 -6.05 4.98 -4.39
N LEU A 31 -5.79 4.63 -3.14
CA LEU A 31 -5.44 3.28 -2.72
C LEU A 31 -6.67 2.56 -2.19
N SER A 32 -6.80 1.28 -2.53
CA SER A 32 -7.77 0.36 -1.93
C SER A 32 -7.09 -0.33 -0.76
N ALA A 33 -7.73 -0.30 0.42
CA ALA A 33 -7.24 -0.97 1.62
C ALA A 33 -8.31 -1.93 2.15
N SER A 34 -7.93 -3.15 2.52
CA SER A 34 -8.81 -4.12 3.16
C SER A 34 -8.10 -4.86 4.28
N GLY A 35 -8.86 -5.37 5.26
CA GLY A 35 -8.30 -5.99 6.46
C GLY A 35 -7.79 -5.00 7.52
N PHE A 36 -8.03 -3.70 7.34
CA PHE A 36 -7.64 -2.64 8.27
C PHE A 36 -8.82 -2.15 9.11
N HIS A 37 -8.53 -1.79 10.35
CA HIS A 37 -9.49 -1.10 11.22
C HIS A 37 -9.90 0.25 10.59
N PRO A 38 -11.20 0.63 10.61
CA PRO A 38 -11.67 1.85 9.94
C PRO A 38 -10.95 3.14 10.35
N ASP A 39 -10.60 3.28 11.63
CA ASP A 39 -9.86 4.46 12.08
C ASP A 39 -8.43 4.50 11.53
N LEU A 40 -7.80 3.32 11.36
CA LEU A 40 -6.47 3.28 10.77
C LEU A 40 -6.49 3.66 9.28
N VAL A 41 -7.58 3.35 8.57
CA VAL A 41 -7.75 3.79 7.17
C VAL A 41 -7.76 5.32 7.08
N LYS A 42 -8.38 6.02 8.05
CA LYS A 42 -8.33 7.49 8.11
C LYS A 42 -6.91 8.00 8.36
N GLU A 43 -6.16 7.35 9.25
CA GLU A 43 -4.75 7.69 9.51
C GLU A 43 -3.85 7.40 8.30
N MET A 44 -4.15 6.33 7.57
CA MET A 44 -3.45 5.98 6.32
C MET A 44 -3.55 7.12 5.30
N GLN A 45 -4.69 7.76 5.16
CA GLN A 45 -4.88 8.88 4.25
C GLN A 45 -3.86 10.00 4.53
N ALA A 46 -3.68 10.37 5.79
CA ALA A 46 -2.70 11.39 6.18
C ALA A 46 -1.26 10.93 5.92
N SER A 47 -0.96 9.63 6.13
CA SER A 47 0.37 9.06 5.94
C SER A 47 0.75 8.91 4.46
N PHE A 48 -0.22 8.62 3.60
CA PHE A 48 -0.01 8.43 2.16
C PHE A 48 -0.13 9.72 1.34
N SER A 49 -0.81 10.75 1.87
CA SER A 49 -0.95 12.05 1.19
C SER A 49 0.41 12.70 0.82
N PRO A 50 1.43 12.76 1.71
CA PRO A 50 2.75 13.27 1.34
C PRO A 50 3.46 12.44 0.28
N LEU A 51 3.02 11.20 0.10
CA LEU A 51 3.50 10.32 -0.97
C LEU A 51 2.74 10.53 -2.29
N GLY A 52 1.77 11.45 -2.37
CA GLY A 52 0.98 11.78 -3.58
C GLY A 52 -0.19 10.84 -3.81
N PHE A 53 -0.63 10.09 -2.82
CA PHE A 53 -1.88 9.32 -2.90
C PHE A 53 -3.03 10.16 -2.34
N GLY A 54 -4.12 10.30 -3.11
CA GLY A 54 -5.20 11.22 -2.80
C GLY A 54 -6.20 10.73 -1.77
N ALA A 55 -6.45 9.43 -1.74
CA ALA A 55 -7.35 8.81 -0.78
C ALA A 55 -6.96 7.36 -0.53
N VAL A 56 -7.10 6.92 0.71
CA VAL A 56 -7.11 5.50 1.05
C VAL A 56 -8.56 5.13 1.31
N GLN A 57 -9.08 4.20 0.53
CA GLN A 57 -10.46 3.77 0.59
C GLN A 57 -10.53 2.38 1.21
N ALA A 58 -11.43 2.17 2.15
CA ALA A 58 -11.69 0.84 2.68
C ALA A 58 -12.47 0.04 1.62
N ALA A 59 -11.87 -1.01 1.08
CA ALA A 59 -12.62 -2.02 0.37
C ALA A 59 -13.35 -2.88 1.43
N ALA A 60 -14.68 -2.83 1.43
CA ALA A 60 -15.48 -3.70 2.28
C ALA A 60 -15.44 -5.12 1.72
N VAL A 61 -14.35 -5.83 1.98
CA VAL A 61 -14.32 -7.27 1.85
C VAL A 61 -14.49 -7.81 3.26
N GLY A 62 -15.68 -8.28 3.57
CA GLY A 62 -15.88 -9.03 4.80
C GLY A 62 -14.89 -10.20 4.84
N ALA A 63 -14.46 -10.60 6.01
CA ALA A 63 -13.60 -11.77 6.24
C ALA A 63 -14.15 -13.09 5.62
N SER A 64 -15.37 -13.07 5.12
CA SER A 64 -16.02 -14.15 4.34
C SER A 64 -15.65 -14.16 2.85
N ALA A 65 -14.97 -13.17 2.31
CA ALA A 65 -14.50 -13.24 0.92
C ALA A 65 -13.33 -14.23 0.73
N ALA A 66 -12.73 -14.70 1.82
CA ALA A 66 -11.88 -15.90 1.80
C ALA A 66 -12.67 -17.18 1.44
N GLY A 67 -14.01 -17.15 1.50
CA GLY A 67 -14.89 -18.27 1.16
C GLY A 67 -15.73 -18.06 -0.10
N SER A 68 -15.88 -16.83 -0.58
CA SER A 68 -16.47 -16.60 -1.90
C SER A 68 -15.36 -16.74 -2.92
N ALA A 69 -15.42 -17.83 -3.68
CA ALA A 69 -14.52 -18.09 -4.80
C ALA A 69 -14.60 -16.94 -5.82
N ILE A 70 -13.88 -15.84 -5.55
CA ILE A 70 -13.50 -14.91 -6.60
C ILE A 70 -12.57 -15.76 -7.46
N SER A 71 -13.10 -16.24 -8.59
CA SER A 71 -12.31 -17.05 -9.51
C SER A 71 -11.01 -16.30 -9.81
N PRO A 72 -9.86 -16.96 -9.69
CA PRO A 72 -8.62 -16.35 -10.12
C PRO A 72 -8.83 -15.94 -11.58
N ILE A 73 -8.53 -14.69 -11.92
CA ILE A 73 -8.51 -14.29 -13.33
C ILE A 73 -7.37 -15.08 -13.93
N SER A 74 -7.71 -16.14 -14.63
CA SER A 74 -6.76 -16.96 -15.41
C SER A 74 -6.50 -16.33 -16.77
N GLU A 75 -7.24 -15.29 -17.13
CA GLU A 75 -7.10 -14.65 -18.43
C GLU A 75 -5.99 -13.59 -18.43
N PRO A 76 -5.19 -13.56 -19.51
CA PRO A 76 -4.16 -12.54 -19.67
C PRO A 76 -4.81 -11.16 -19.75
N PHE A 77 -4.05 -10.12 -19.36
CA PHE A 77 -4.51 -8.74 -19.50
C PHE A 77 -4.95 -8.42 -20.93
N GLN A 78 -6.06 -7.71 -21.03
CA GLN A 78 -6.58 -7.13 -22.26
C GLN A 78 -6.79 -5.63 -22.05
N PRO A 79 -6.81 -4.80 -23.10
CA PRO A 79 -7.26 -3.42 -22.97
C PRO A 79 -8.63 -3.36 -22.31
N GLY A 80 -8.76 -2.54 -21.25
CA GLY A 80 -9.96 -2.47 -20.41
C GLY A 80 -9.94 -3.35 -19.16
N SER A 81 -9.06 -4.36 -19.05
CA SER A 81 -8.93 -5.18 -17.85
C SER A 81 -8.62 -4.33 -16.62
N ALA A 82 -9.19 -4.70 -15.48
CA ALA A 82 -8.78 -4.14 -14.21
C ALA A 82 -7.41 -4.69 -13.79
N ILE A 83 -6.51 -3.80 -13.38
CA ILE A 83 -5.16 -4.12 -12.93
C ILE A 83 -4.95 -3.59 -11.51
N SER A 84 -4.33 -4.37 -10.66
CA SER A 84 -3.90 -3.99 -9.32
C SER A 84 -2.38 -3.90 -9.21
N LEU A 85 -1.90 -2.93 -8.45
CA LEU A 85 -0.51 -2.81 -8.01
C LEU A 85 -0.48 -2.97 -6.50
N SER A 86 -0.01 -4.11 -6.01
CA SER A 86 -0.05 -4.45 -4.59
C SER A 86 1.15 -3.89 -3.85
N LEU A 87 0.90 -3.14 -2.75
CA LEU A 87 1.93 -2.68 -1.80
C LEU A 87 2.00 -3.60 -0.57
N VAL A 88 0.86 -4.10 -0.14
CA VAL A 88 0.70 -5.09 0.93
C VAL A 88 -0.36 -6.09 0.47
N ARG A 89 -0.16 -7.37 0.74
CA ARG A 89 -1.15 -8.43 0.48
C ARG A 89 -1.13 -9.49 1.57
N GLY A 90 -2.20 -10.25 1.71
CA GLY A 90 -2.41 -11.29 2.71
C GLY A 90 -3.60 -10.99 3.59
N ASP A 91 -3.44 -11.11 4.91
CA ASP A 91 -4.51 -10.78 5.88
C ASP A 91 -4.89 -9.29 5.86
N MET A 92 -4.00 -8.46 5.35
CA MET A 92 -4.22 -7.04 5.07
C MET A 92 -3.78 -6.74 3.64
N ASN A 93 -4.54 -5.89 2.93
CA ASN A 93 -4.21 -5.54 1.56
C ASN A 93 -4.20 -4.02 1.37
N VAL A 94 -3.20 -3.53 0.65
CA VAL A 94 -3.11 -2.14 0.17
C VAL A 94 -2.69 -2.18 -1.28
N ALA A 95 -3.51 -1.66 -2.18
CA ALA A 95 -3.22 -1.69 -3.60
C ALA A 95 -3.76 -0.46 -4.33
N GLY A 96 -3.06 -0.06 -5.38
CA GLY A 96 -3.59 0.84 -6.40
C GLY A 96 -4.36 0.04 -7.45
N ILE A 97 -5.55 0.53 -7.83
CA ILE A 97 -6.41 -0.11 -8.82
C ILE A 97 -6.52 0.79 -10.05
N GLY A 98 -6.30 0.23 -11.22
CA GLY A 98 -6.38 0.97 -12.48
C GLY A 98 -6.95 0.15 -13.62
N THR A 99 -6.65 0.57 -14.84
CA THR A 99 -7.12 -0.06 -16.07
C THR A 99 -5.95 -0.28 -17.01
N VAL A 100 -5.89 -1.45 -17.62
CA VAL A 100 -4.95 -1.75 -18.71
C VAL A 100 -5.39 -0.97 -19.95
N THR A 101 -4.44 -0.24 -20.53
CA THR A 101 -4.70 0.57 -21.72
C THR A 101 -4.32 -0.17 -23.01
N TRP A 102 -3.22 -0.92 -22.96
CA TRP A 102 -2.66 -1.57 -24.14
C TRP A 102 -1.88 -2.83 -23.74
N VAL A 103 -1.93 -3.85 -24.58
CA VAL A 103 -1.18 -5.10 -24.45
C VAL A 103 -0.61 -5.53 -25.80
N ARG A 104 0.62 -5.96 -25.81
CA ARG A 104 1.26 -6.61 -26.98
C ARG A 104 2.26 -7.66 -26.53
N GLY A 105 1.96 -8.92 -26.85
CA GLY A 105 2.72 -10.05 -26.33
C GLY A 105 2.67 -10.08 -24.80
N ASN A 106 3.82 -10.09 -24.17
CA ASN A 106 3.92 -10.05 -22.71
C ASN A 106 4.08 -8.63 -22.12
N LYS A 107 3.98 -7.55 -22.91
CA LYS A 107 4.11 -6.18 -22.46
C LYS A 107 2.75 -5.53 -22.33
N TYR A 108 2.60 -4.68 -21.31
CA TYR A 108 1.38 -3.90 -21.10
C TYR A 108 1.70 -2.44 -20.76
N ILE A 109 0.73 -1.56 -21.02
CA ILE A 109 0.67 -0.18 -20.53
C ILE A 109 -0.66 -0.03 -19.81
N ALA A 110 -0.65 0.67 -18.68
CA ALA A 110 -1.84 0.85 -17.86
C ALA A 110 -1.88 2.22 -17.19
N PHE A 111 -2.99 2.53 -16.53
CA PHE A 111 -3.33 3.69 -15.74
C PHE A 111 -3.59 4.95 -16.57
N GLY A 112 -2.75 5.31 -17.55
CA GLY A 112 -2.82 6.59 -18.28
C GLY A 112 -2.29 7.77 -17.45
N HIS A 113 -1.63 7.51 -16.33
CA HIS A 113 -0.96 8.45 -15.44
C HIS A 113 0.10 7.69 -14.63
N PRO A 114 1.03 8.36 -13.92
CA PRO A 114 1.99 7.68 -13.08
C PRO A 114 1.31 7.06 -11.85
N PHE A 115 1.87 5.99 -11.33
CA PHE A 115 1.56 5.55 -9.96
C PHE A 115 2.17 6.52 -8.95
N ARG A 116 3.46 6.80 -9.08
CA ARG A 116 4.23 7.77 -8.30
C ARG A 116 5.26 8.54 -9.12
N GLY A 117 5.50 8.16 -10.36
CA GLY A 117 6.54 8.75 -11.18
C GLY A 117 7.96 8.44 -10.70
N ILE A 118 8.18 7.28 -10.06
CA ILE A 118 9.48 6.93 -9.47
C ILE A 118 10.46 6.33 -10.48
N GLY A 119 10.05 6.18 -11.73
CA GLY A 119 10.92 5.74 -12.82
C GLY A 119 10.98 4.24 -12.97
N GLN A 120 12.17 3.67 -13.01
CA GLN A 120 12.36 2.23 -13.08
C GLN A 120 12.04 1.61 -11.71
N VAL A 121 11.25 0.54 -11.72
CA VAL A 121 10.77 -0.17 -10.53
C VAL A 121 10.63 -1.65 -10.83
N HIS A 122 10.34 -2.43 -9.79
CA HIS A 122 10.00 -3.84 -9.96
C HIS A 122 8.93 -4.20 -8.91
N LEU A 123 7.65 -3.95 -9.27
CA LEU A 123 6.54 -4.08 -8.34
C LEU A 123 5.54 -5.13 -8.84
N PRO A 124 4.88 -5.88 -7.95
CA PRO A 124 3.92 -6.90 -8.36
C PRO A 124 2.64 -6.26 -8.92
N VAL A 125 2.15 -6.82 -10.02
CA VAL A 125 0.86 -6.48 -10.57
C VAL A 125 0.01 -7.73 -10.77
N GLY A 126 -1.27 -7.58 -10.52
CA GLY A 126 -2.27 -8.62 -10.70
C GLY A 126 -3.55 -8.10 -11.34
N GLY A 127 -4.51 -8.98 -11.51
CA GLY A 127 -5.88 -8.57 -11.79
C GLY A 127 -6.50 -7.86 -10.59
N ALA A 128 -7.69 -7.30 -10.78
CA ALA A 128 -8.49 -6.77 -9.70
C ALA A 128 -9.95 -7.13 -9.87
N HIS A 129 -10.60 -7.53 -8.77
CA HIS A 129 -12.05 -7.62 -8.71
C HIS A 129 -12.61 -6.25 -8.32
N ILE A 130 -13.39 -5.64 -9.19
CA ILE A 130 -13.97 -4.32 -8.95
C ILE A 130 -15.23 -4.47 -8.12
N VAL A 131 -15.25 -3.85 -6.95
CA VAL A 131 -16.39 -3.84 -6.02
C VAL A 131 -17.27 -2.63 -6.27
N TRP A 132 -16.68 -1.49 -6.61
CA TRP A 132 -17.38 -0.24 -6.79
C TRP A 132 -16.65 0.68 -7.76
N VAL A 133 -17.43 1.49 -8.49
CA VAL A 133 -16.91 2.58 -9.33
C VAL A 133 -17.54 3.88 -8.86
N THR A 134 -16.70 4.80 -8.39
CA THR A 134 -17.16 6.15 -8.07
C THR A 134 -17.09 6.99 -9.33
N ALA A 135 -18.24 7.37 -9.86
CA ALA A 135 -18.35 8.30 -10.97
C ALA A 135 -18.26 9.75 -10.44
N SER A 136 -17.34 10.52 -10.93
CA SER A 136 -17.17 11.94 -10.59
C SER A 136 -16.64 12.70 -11.81
N GLN A 137 -17.10 13.92 -11.99
CA GLN A 137 -16.57 14.79 -13.03
C GLN A 137 -15.15 15.30 -12.73
N VAL A 138 -14.76 15.26 -11.44
CA VAL A 138 -13.44 15.75 -10.99
C VAL A 138 -12.44 14.60 -10.89
N ASN A 139 -12.84 13.48 -10.30
CA ASN A 139 -11.95 12.33 -10.11
C ASN A 139 -12.76 11.04 -9.99
N SER A 140 -12.92 10.32 -11.08
CA SER A 140 -13.54 8.99 -11.09
C SER A 140 -12.51 7.94 -10.72
N PHE A 141 -12.87 7.00 -9.85
CA PHE A 141 -11.98 5.92 -9.45
C PHE A 141 -12.73 4.61 -9.23
N LYS A 142 -11.97 3.52 -9.29
CA LYS A 142 -12.44 2.16 -9.03
C LYS A 142 -11.95 1.72 -7.66
N MET A 143 -12.84 1.10 -6.89
CA MET A 143 -12.46 0.34 -5.69
C MET A 143 -12.53 -1.13 -6.01
N GLY A 144 -11.54 -1.88 -5.57
CA GLY A 144 -11.46 -3.30 -5.84
C GLY A 144 -10.52 -4.04 -4.91
N VAL A 145 -10.50 -5.33 -5.07
CA VAL A 145 -9.63 -6.25 -4.34
C VAL A 145 -8.59 -6.77 -5.31
N PRO A 146 -7.29 -6.74 -4.94
CA PRO A 146 -6.27 -7.37 -5.74
C PRO A 146 -6.53 -8.88 -5.87
N LEU A 147 -6.27 -9.41 -7.04
CA LEU A 147 -6.26 -10.84 -7.33
C LEU A 147 -4.81 -11.34 -7.46
N SER A 148 -4.66 -12.58 -7.92
CA SER A 148 -3.35 -13.19 -8.12
C SER A 148 -2.44 -12.36 -9.02
N ASP A 149 -1.13 -12.39 -8.74
CA ASP A 149 -0.13 -11.72 -9.57
C ASP A 149 -0.10 -12.32 -10.97
N LEU A 150 -0.09 -11.44 -11.95
CA LEU A 150 0.02 -11.79 -13.37
C LEU A 150 1.33 -11.32 -13.98
N GLY A 151 2.07 -10.43 -13.29
CA GLY A 151 3.31 -9.89 -13.82
C GLY A 151 3.93 -8.82 -12.93
N VAL A 152 4.75 -7.99 -13.53
CA VAL A 152 5.51 -6.93 -12.87
C VAL A 152 5.31 -5.59 -13.55
N LEU A 153 5.34 -4.53 -12.76
CA LEU A 153 5.54 -3.17 -13.19
C LEU A 153 7.05 -2.90 -13.27
N ASP A 154 7.55 -2.51 -14.43
CA ASP A 154 8.96 -2.17 -14.66
C ASP A 154 9.20 -0.67 -14.77
N GLN A 155 8.20 0.10 -15.20
CA GLN A 155 8.31 1.53 -15.48
C GLN A 155 7.11 2.29 -14.90
N ASP A 156 7.40 3.24 -14.03
CA ASP A 156 6.43 4.19 -13.48
C ASP A 156 6.79 5.59 -13.99
N ARG A 157 6.19 5.98 -15.12
CA ARG A 157 6.52 7.23 -15.83
C ARG A 157 5.33 8.17 -15.86
N LEU A 158 5.61 9.45 -16.12
CA LEU A 158 4.59 10.50 -16.10
C LEU A 158 3.35 10.19 -16.95
N PRO A 159 3.43 9.66 -18.18
CA PRO A 159 2.25 9.41 -19.00
C PRO A 159 1.52 8.11 -18.64
N ALA A 160 2.19 7.13 -18.06
CA ALA A 160 1.61 5.82 -17.77
C ALA A 160 2.56 4.92 -16.98
N ILE A 161 2.03 3.82 -16.48
CA ILE A 161 2.82 2.69 -16.02
C ILE A 161 2.96 1.65 -17.11
N ALA A 162 4.08 0.91 -17.13
CA ALA A 162 4.33 -0.15 -18.09
C ALA A 162 5.10 -1.31 -17.44
N GLY A 163 4.85 -2.52 -17.93
CA GLY A 163 5.49 -3.70 -17.37
C GLY A 163 5.32 -4.94 -18.23
N ARG A 164 5.56 -6.10 -17.61
CA ARG A 164 5.54 -7.40 -18.28
C ARG A 164 4.64 -8.41 -17.56
N ILE A 165 3.92 -9.18 -18.34
CA ILE A 165 3.13 -10.33 -17.89
C ILE A 165 4.07 -11.54 -17.76
N GLY A 166 3.90 -12.35 -16.73
CA GLY A 166 4.64 -13.59 -16.47
C GLY A 166 5.68 -13.50 -15.35
N PRO A 167 6.64 -12.55 -15.35
CA PRO A 167 7.58 -12.40 -14.25
C PRO A 167 6.89 -12.10 -12.92
N LYS A 168 7.55 -12.46 -11.81
CA LYS A 168 7.09 -12.15 -10.45
C LYS A 168 8.04 -11.15 -9.79
N ALA A 169 7.49 -10.16 -9.09
CA ALA A 169 8.28 -9.30 -8.22
C ALA A 169 8.47 -9.97 -6.85
N ALA A 170 9.63 -9.70 -6.23
CA ALA A 170 9.87 -10.11 -4.87
C ALA A 170 8.96 -9.35 -3.91
N MET A 171 8.46 -10.07 -2.91
CA MET A 171 7.71 -9.52 -1.78
C MET A 171 8.39 -10.00 -0.50
N ILE A 172 8.44 -9.15 0.50
CA ILE A 172 9.02 -9.47 1.80
C ILE A 172 7.93 -10.02 2.70
N PRO A 173 8.00 -11.31 3.11
CA PRO A 173 7.02 -11.88 4.01
C PRO A 173 7.18 -11.26 5.40
N MET A 174 6.05 -10.98 6.05
CA MET A 174 5.98 -10.46 7.41
C MET A 174 4.89 -11.18 8.19
N SER A 175 5.22 -11.69 9.35
CA SER A 175 4.27 -12.27 10.30
C SER A 175 4.25 -11.42 11.57
N VAL A 176 3.06 -11.05 12.04
CA VAL A 176 2.85 -10.31 13.28
C VAL A 176 2.02 -11.14 14.21
N HIS A 177 2.62 -11.54 15.32
CA HIS A 177 1.93 -12.26 16.38
C HIS A 177 1.65 -11.33 17.56
N VAL A 178 0.40 -11.13 17.88
CA VAL A 178 -0.04 -10.33 19.03
C VAL A 178 -0.64 -11.24 20.08
N ARG A 179 -0.07 -11.18 21.29
CA ARG A 179 -0.55 -11.94 22.45
C ARG A 179 -0.96 -11.00 23.57
N GLY A 180 -2.22 -11.03 23.92
CA GLY A 180 -2.75 -10.30 25.08
C GLY A 180 -2.43 -11.00 26.40
N LYS A 181 -2.24 -10.23 27.46
CA LYS A 181 -1.99 -10.75 28.80
C LYS A 181 -3.32 -11.22 29.44
N GLY A 182 -3.28 -12.35 30.16
CA GLY A 182 -4.43 -12.81 30.93
C GLY A 182 -5.53 -13.55 30.16
N GLY A 183 -5.19 -14.19 29.04
CA GLY A 183 -6.15 -14.95 28.23
C GLY A 183 -6.88 -14.08 27.18
N GLY A 184 -6.34 -12.90 26.89
CA GLY A 184 -6.77 -12.02 25.81
C GLY A 184 -6.45 -12.60 24.42
N THR A 185 -6.39 -11.73 23.44
CA THR A 185 -6.16 -12.10 22.04
C THR A 185 -4.83 -12.83 21.85
N ASP A 186 -4.87 -13.95 21.15
CA ASP A 186 -3.69 -14.63 20.60
C ASP A 186 -3.93 -14.76 19.09
N LYS A 187 -3.37 -13.84 18.31
CA LYS A 187 -3.64 -13.75 16.88
C LYS A 187 -2.38 -13.48 16.08
N THR A 188 -2.23 -14.22 14.98
CA THR A 188 -1.18 -14.03 14.00
C THR A 188 -1.76 -13.42 12.73
N TRP A 189 -1.05 -12.45 12.19
CA TRP A 189 -1.32 -11.80 10.92
C TRP A 189 -0.17 -12.09 9.97
N ASN A 190 -0.50 -12.60 8.79
CA ASN A 190 0.49 -12.92 7.76
C ASN A 190 0.26 -12.03 6.56
N VAL A 191 1.28 -11.30 6.17
CA VAL A 191 1.27 -10.41 5.01
C VAL A 191 2.57 -10.54 4.23
N GLU A 192 2.54 -10.06 3.01
CA GLU A 192 3.72 -9.81 2.20
C GLU A 192 3.74 -8.32 1.84
N ILE A 193 4.90 -7.70 1.95
CA ILE A 193 5.11 -6.27 1.70
C ILE A 193 6.01 -6.13 0.49
N VAL A 194 5.69 -5.18 -0.38
CA VAL A 194 6.50 -4.88 -1.56
C VAL A 194 7.93 -4.52 -1.18
N ASP A 195 8.91 -5.15 -1.85
CA ASP A 195 10.32 -4.81 -1.70
C ASP A 195 10.64 -3.49 -2.44
N GLN A 196 10.27 -2.38 -1.80
CA GLN A 196 10.50 -1.04 -2.29
C GLN A 196 10.83 -0.11 -1.13
N PRO A 197 12.09 0.41 -1.05
CA PRO A 197 12.55 1.20 0.10
C PRO A 197 11.67 2.39 0.49
N LYS A 198 10.99 3.01 -0.48
CA LYS A 198 10.10 4.15 -0.22
C LYS A 198 8.78 3.75 0.44
N PHE A 199 8.31 2.53 0.24
CA PHE A 199 7.02 2.05 0.76
C PHE A 199 7.19 1.10 1.95
N PHE A 200 8.26 0.34 1.99
CA PHE A 200 8.47 -0.71 2.98
C PHE A 200 8.33 -0.22 4.43
N PRO A 201 9.02 0.85 4.90
CA PRO A 201 8.90 1.29 6.30
C PRO A 201 7.47 1.71 6.68
N LEU A 202 6.78 2.38 5.76
CA LEU A 202 5.40 2.80 5.99
C LEU A 202 4.47 1.59 6.05
N ALA A 203 4.62 0.64 5.14
CA ALA A 203 3.80 -0.58 5.12
C ALA A 203 3.99 -1.41 6.39
N VAL A 204 5.24 -1.62 6.85
CA VAL A 204 5.53 -2.27 8.14
C VAL A 204 4.82 -1.56 9.29
N SER A 205 4.92 -0.23 9.35
CA SER A 205 4.27 0.58 10.37
C SER A 205 2.74 0.41 10.38
N LEU A 206 2.12 0.36 9.20
CA LEU A 206 0.67 0.19 9.07
C LEU A 206 0.21 -1.20 9.48
N VAL A 207 0.93 -2.23 9.06
CA VAL A 207 0.62 -3.63 9.42
C VAL A 207 0.71 -3.83 10.93
N LEU A 208 1.79 -3.35 11.55
CA LEU A 208 1.94 -3.42 13.02
C LEU A 208 0.86 -2.63 13.74
N GLY A 209 0.59 -1.41 13.29
CA GLY A 209 -0.44 -0.55 13.89
C GLY A 209 -1.83 -1.19 13.82
N ASN A 210 -2.16 -1.86 12.71
CA ASN A 210 -3.42 -2.56 12.54
C ASN A 210 -3.50 -3.83 13.39
N ALA A 211 -2.44 -4.64 13.37
CA ALA A 211 -2.40 -5.87 14.17
C ALA A 211 -2.63 -5.59 15.65
N LEU A 212 -1.99 -4.56 16.18
CA LEU A 212 -2.19 -4.13 17.57
C LEU A 212 -3.61 -3.61 17.81
N ARG A 213 -4.11 -2.72 16.95
CA ARG A 213 -5.42 -2.08 17.14
C ARG A 213 -6.59 -3.05 17.06
N VAL A 214 -6.52 -4.04 16.18
CA VAL A 214 -7.57 -5.06 16.04
C VAL A 214 -7.48 -6.13 17.13
N SER A 215 -6.27 -6.42 17.60
CA SER A 215 -6.05 -7.46 18.60
C SER A 215 -6.35 -7.00 20.03
N GLU A 216 -6.09 -5.73 20.33
CA GLU A 216 -6.31 -5.17 21.67
C GLU A 216 -7.03 -3.82 21.57
N PRO A 217 -8.25 -3.68 22.09
CA PRO A 217 -8.92 -2.39 22.19
C PRO A 217 -8.19 -1.52 23.24
N ILE A 218 -7.31 -0.64 22.76
CA ILE A 218 -6.48 0.22 23.62
C ILE A 218 -7.31 1.41 24.07
N ALA A 219 -8.17 1.20 25.04
CA ALA A 219 -8.97 2.26 25.67
C ALA A 219 -8.38 2.77 26.99
N GLN A 220 -7.34 2.14 27.52
CA GLN A 220 -6.77 2.39 28.83
C GLN A 220 -5.24 2.42 28.80
N ASP A 221 -4.62 2.68 29.93
CA ASP A 221 -3.20 2.56 30.11
C ASP A 221 -2.74 1.12 29.80
N ALA A 222 -1.77 1.00 28.96
CA ALA A 222 -1.28 -0.28 28.50
C ALA A 222 0.24 -0.29 28.39
N TRP A 223 0.84 -1.46 28.52
CA TRP A 223 2.24 -1.65 28.18
C TRP A 223 2.37 -2.85 27.22
N ALA A 224 3.34 -2.78 26.34
CA ALA A 224 3.64 -3.83 25.41
C ALA A 224 5.14 -4.08 25.30
N THR A 225 5.53 -5.33 25.12
CA THR A 225 6.87 -5.68 24.68
C THR A 225 6.81 -6.07 23.22
N MET A 226 7.60 -5.41 22.40
CA MET A 226 7.74 -5.73 20.98
C MET A 226 9.09 -6.42 20.74
N LYS A 227 9.04 -7.53 20.01
CA LYS A 227 10.24 -8.18 19.47
C LYS A 227 10.13 -8.18 17.95
N LEU A 228 11.09 -7.54 17.28
CA LEU A 228 11.25 -7.56 15.83
C LEU A 228 12.41 -8.47 15.47
N THR A 229 12.18 -9.38 14.55
CA THR A 229 13.23 -10.25 14.01
C THR A 229 13.26 -10.06 12.50
N PHE A 230 14.42 -9.72 11.95
CA PHE A 230 14.66 -9.62 10.52
C PHE A 230 15.53 -10.79 10.09
N GLU A 231 14.93 -11.70 9.31
CA GLU A 231 15.68 -12.73 8.62
C GLU A 231 16.39 -12.11 7.43
N LEU A 232 17.69 -12.30 7.34
CA LEU A 232 18.52 -11.70 6.30
C LEU A 232 18.90 -12.73 5.24
N GLU A 233 18.86 -12.36 3.99
CA GLU A 233 19.35 -13.20 2.90
C GLU A 233 20.87 -13.40 2.99
N GLY A 234 21.41 -14.46 2.35
CA GLY A 234 22.84 -14.73 2.30
C GLY A 234 23.41 -15.44 3.54
N GLY A 235 22.56 -16.03 4.39
CA GLY A 235 23.00 -16.83 5.55
C GLY A 235 23.51 -16.01 6.73
N TYR A 236 23.23 -14.71 6.77
CA TYR A 236 23.51 -13.88 7.92
C TYR A 236 22.63 -14.22 9.12
N LYS A 237 23.12 -13.96 10.33
CA LYS A 237 22.33 -14.13 11.54
C LYS A 237 21.17 -13.13 11.54
N PRO A 238 19.97 -13.54 12.01
CA PRO A 238 18.84 -12.63 12.15
C PRO A 238 19.19 -11.42 13.03
N LEU A 239 18.70 -10.25 12.63
CA LEU A 239 18.74 -9.06 13.48
C LEU A 239 17.54 -9.07 14.41
N VAL A 240 17.77 -8.96 15.71
CA VAL A 240 16.71 -8.99 16.72
C VAL A 240 16.71 -7.70 17.52
N PHE A 241 15.57 -7.03 17.55
CA PHE A 241 15.32 -5.83 18.36
C PHE A 241 14.20 -6.13 19.36
N THR A 242 14.41 -5.75 20.61
CA THR A 242 13.39 -5.84 21.65
C THR A 242 13.24 -4.49 22.33
N ASP A 243 12.01 -4.02 22.45
CA ASP A 243 11.70 -2.77 23.12
C ASP A 243 10.39 -2.87 23.91
N LYS A 244 10.23 -1.96 24.89
CA LYS A 244 9.03 -1.88 25.72
C LYS A 244 8.37 -0.52 25.56
N PHE A 245 7.08 -0.53 25.41
CA PHE A 245 6.26 0.65 25.20
C PHE A 245 5.22 0.77 26.31
N VAL A 246 4.99 1.99 26.73
CA VAL A 246 3.93 2.33 27.68
C VAL A 246 3.01 3.32 26.99
N SER A 247 1.71 3.07 27.04
CA SER A 247 0.67 3.99 26.61
C SER A 247 -0.08 4.46 27.84
N ILE A 248 -0.13 5.77 28.04
CA ILE A 248 -0.91 6.42 29.10
C ILE A 248 -2.05 7.15 28.42
N GLY A 249 -3.30 6.85 28.82
CA GLY A 249 -4.48 7.49 28.26
C GLY A 249 -4.84 7.07 26.84
N GLY A 250 -4.50 5.85 26.40
CA GLY A 250 -4.98 5.28 25.12
C GLY A 250 -3.91 5.08 24.04
N THR A 251 -3.98 5.78 22.90
CA THR A 251 -3.28 5.42 21.65
C THR A 251 -1.77 5.73 21.59
N GLY A 252 -1.19 6.39 22.58
CA GLY A 252 0.21 6.87 22.54
C GLY A 252 1.26 5.78 22.27
N GLY A 253 1.09 4.58 22.83
CA GLY A 253 2.02 3.46 22.65
C GLY A 253 2.05 2.92 21.22
N LEU A 254 0.92 2.98 20.49
CA LEU A 254 0.85 2.56 19.09
C LEU A 254 1.75 3.42 18.19
N TYR A 255 1.79 4.73 18.43
CA TYR A 255 2.63 5.63 17.65
C TYR A 255 4.12 5.37 17.90
N GLN A 256 4.48 5.02 19.13
CA GLN A 256 5.87 4.67 19.48
C GLN A 256 6.31 3.38 18.77
N VAL A 257 5.48 2.33 18.81
CA VAL A 257 5.72 1.06 18.09
C VAL A 257 5.90 1.30 16.59
N ARG A 258 4.99 2.07 15.99
CA ARG A 258 5.06 2.42 14.56
C ARG A 258 6.31 3.24 14.24
N GLY A 259 6.66 4.18 15.09
CA GLY A 259 7.85 5.03 14.91
C GLY A 259 9.16 4.23 14.97
N LEU A 260 9.26 3.23 15.87
CA LEU A 260 10.41 2.34 15.91
C LEU A 260 10.48 1.46 14.67
N ALA A 261 9.37 0.82 14.30
CA ALA A 261 9.30 -0.03 13.12
C ALA A 261 9.73 0.72 11.85
N MET A 262 9.29 1.97 11.68
CA MET A 262 9.72 2.83 10.56
C MET A 262 11.22 3.16 10.58
N ARG A 263 11.84 3.28 11.75
CA ARG A 263 13.29 3.55 11.85
C ARG A 263 14.14 2.31 11.57
N VAL A 264 13.68 1.16 12.01
CA VAL A 264 14.41 -0.10 11.83
C VAL A 264 14.26 -0.65 10.40
N ALA A 265 13.13 -0.39 9.74
CA ALA A 265 12.87 -0.83 8.37
C ALA A 265 13.51 0.07 7.28
N ARG A 266 14.22 1.14 7.66
CA ARG A 266 14.99 2.01 6.76
C ARG A 266 16.40 1.48 6.56
#